data_fbc85fb4d399f7a6d7ff5080b1bae83d
#
_entry.id   fbc85fb4d399f7a6d7ff5080b1bae83d
#
_cell.length_a   1.000
_cell.length_b   1.000
_cell.length_c   1.000
_cell.angle_alpha   90.00
_cell.angle_beta   90.00
_cell.angle_gamma   90.00
#
_symmetry.space_group_name_H-M   'P 1'
#
loop_
_entity.id
_entity.type
_entity.pdbx_description
1 polymer ?
#
loop_
_entity_poly.entity_id
_entity_poly.type
_entity_poly.pdbx_seq_one_letter_code
_entity_poly.pdbx_strand_id
1 'polypeptide(L)'
;YELNILSSPFPNNLFLYTMSEENRFMSIFDSELNLKWHVHSNNMGLDFKVNQDYLSYFHRTDMTWILINQSMHEVDTLIFEGPYNADYHDIQILSNGNYILQAYDSRFIDMSLLVSNGQPVAWITGILVLQEFNSDNELIFEWDAWEHLDITDYDNLDLTMSTINWMHANSIEITNDQNILISNRVSSEVIKINRESGEVLWLSLIHI
;
A
#
# COMPACT_ATOMS: atom_id res chain seq x y z
N TYR A 1 21.56 -9.69 -19.18
CA TYR A 1 21.07 -8.31 -19.21
C TYR A 1 22.25 -7.38 -19.44
N GLU A 2 22.09 -6.38 -20.30
CA GLU A 2 23.06 -5.33 -20.49
C GLU A 2 22.55 -4.10 -19.70
N LEU A 3 23.28 -3.71 -18.65
CA LEU A 3 22.98 -2.53 -17.85
C LEU A 3 23.86 -1.39 -18.32
N ASN A 4 23.26 -0.29 -18.73
CA ASN A 4 23.99 0.91 -19.16
C ASN A 4 23.97 1.94 -18.02
N ILE A 5 25.14 2.24 -17.45
CA ILE A 5 25.30 3.29 -16.45
C ILE A 5 25.37 4.64 -17.15
N LEU A 6 24.36 5.47 -16.93
CA LEU A 6 24.28 6.82 -17.54
C LEU A 6 24.79 7.93 -16.61
N SER A 7 25.12 7.63 -15.36
CA SER A 7 25.61 8.58 -14.35
C SER A 7 26.63 7.94 -13.41
N SER A 8 27.14 8.70 -12.46
CA SER A 8 28.02 8.19 -11.38
C SER A 8 27.36 7.08 -10.59
N PRO A 9 28.14 6.15 -10.01
CA PRO A 9 27.61 5.04 -9.22
C PRO A 9 26.67 5.51 -8.10
N PHE A 10 25.64 4.70 -7.82
CA PHE A 10 24.74 4.95 -6.70
C PHE A 10 25.46 4.75 -5.38
N PRO A 11 25.19 5.56 -4.34
CA PRO A 11 25.86 5.40 -3.04
C PRO A 11 25.41 4.15 -2.28
N ASN A 12 24.28 3.54 -2.65
CA ASN A 12 23.63 2.43 -1.97
C ASN A 12 23.32 1.28 -2.93
N ASN A 13 22.91 0.13 -2.37
CA ASN A 13 22.41 -0.99 -3.16
C ASN A 13 21.10 -0.61 -3.87
N LEU A 14 20.90 -1.20 -5.04
CA LEU A 14 19.69 -1.04 -5.84
C LEU A 14 18.87 -2.32 -5.76
N PHE A 15 17.61 -2.18 -5.38
CA PHE A 15 16.62 -3.26 -5.32
C PHE A 15 15.72 -3.18 -6.55
N LEU A 16 15.63 -4.27 -7.27
CA LEU A 16 14.83 -4.34 -8.49
C LEU A 16 13.89 -5.54 -8.45
N TYR A 17 12.68 -5.33 -8.91
CA TYR A 17 11.79 -6.40 -9.34
C TYR A 17 11.34 -6.17 -10.78
N THR A 18 11.11 -7.25 -11.50
CA THR A 18 10.65 -7.17 -12.89
C THR A 18 9.20 -7.61 -12.98
N MET A 19 8.40 -6.86 -13.74
CA MET A 19 6.98 -7.17 -13.98
C MET A 19 6.75 -7.88 -15.34
N SER A 20 7.80 -8.32 -16.00
CA SER A 20 7.68 -9.09 -17.26
C SER A 20 6.96 -10.41 -17.04
N GLU A 21 6.02 -10.76 -17.92
CA GLU A 21 5.25 -12.01 -17.79
C GLU A 21 6.11 -13.27 -17.91
N GLU A 22 7.22 -13.19 -18.64
CA GLU A 22 8.07 -14.37 -18.93
C GLU A 22 9.27 -14.50 -17.97
N ASN A 23 9.75 -13.40 -17.39
CA ASN A 23 10.98 -13.39 -16.59
C ASN A 23 10.83 -12.44 -15.41
N ARG A 24 10.22 -12.89 -14.34
CA ARG A 24 10.04 -12.12 -13.12
C ARG A 24 11.14 -12.44 -12.13
N PHE A 25 11.93 -11.42 -11.77
CA PHE A 25 13.02 -11.54 -10.81
C PHE A 25 12.91 -10.46 -9.75
N MET A 26 13.26 -10.81 -8.52
CA MET A 26 13.73 -9.88 -7.52
C MET A 26 15.26 -9.93 -7.54
N SER A 27 15.92 -8.78 -7.48
CA SER A 27 17.36 -8.69 -7.62
C SER A 27 17.95 -7.58 -6.76
N ILE A 28 19.16 -7.79 -6.28
CA ILE A 28 19.93 -6.79 -5.54
C ILE A 28 21.24 -6.56 -6.29
N PHE A 29 21.57 -5.31 -6.54
CA PHE A 29 22.82 -4.88 -7.14
C PHE A 29 23.56 -3.96 -6.17
N ASP A 30 24.88 -4.00 -6.20
CA ASP A 30 25.68 -3.04 -5.46
C ASP A 30 25.76 -1.67 -6.20
N SER A 31 26.45 -0.71 -5.60
CA SER A 31 26.65 0.63 -6.17
C SER A 31 27.40 0.65 -7.51
N GLU A 32 28.09 -0.43 -7.86
CA GLU A 32 28.79 -0.58 -9.14
C GLU A 32 27.98 -1.40 -10.16
N LEU A 33 26.70 -1.70 -9.83
CA LEU A 33 25.76 -2.53 -10.60
C LEU A 33 26.21 -4.00 -10.76
N ASN A 34 27.04 -4.51 -9.85
CA ASN A 34 27.28 -5.93 -9.80
C ASN A 34 26.10 -6.64 -9.13
N LEU A 35 25.59 -7.70 -9.74
CA LEU A 35 24.52 -8.52 -9.19
C LEU A 35 25.01 -9.22 -7.92
N LYS A 36 24.36 -8.98 -6.78
CA LYS A 36 24.68 -9.60 -5.48
C LYS A 36 23.73 -10.75 -5.16
N TRP A 37 22.48 -10.61 -5.53
CA TRP A 37 21.47 -11.63 -5.27
C TRP A 37 20.34 -11.53 -6.30
N HIS A 38 19.75 -12.65 -6.64
CA HIS A 38 18.54 -12.70 -7.42
C HIS A 38 17.76 -14.01 -7.18
N VAL A 39 16.46 -13.91 -7.34
CA VAL A 39 15.55 -15.08 -7.35
C VAL A 39 14.47 -14.88 -8.40
N HIS A 40 14.07 -15.99 -9.02
CA HIS A 40 12.92 -15.98 -9.93
C HIS A 40 11.64 -15.86 -9.11
N SER A 41 10.82 -14.88 -9.40
CA SER A 41 9.73 -14.47 -8.50
C SER A 41 8.34 -14.99 -8.86
N ASN A 42 8.15 -15.78 -9.90
CA ASN A 42 6.90 -16.48 -10.30
C ASN A 42 5.55 -15.74 -10.10
N ASN A 43 5.46 -14.47 -9.94
CA ASN A 43 4.37 -13.56 -9.53
C ASN A 43 4.56 -12.89 -8.17
N MET A 44 5.68 -13.13 -7.52
CA MET A 44 6.07 -12.48 -6.28
C MET A 44 6.82 -11.18 -6.58
N GLY A 45 7.10 -10.41 -5.56
CA GLY A 45 8.13 -9.40 -5.58
C GLY A 45 7.69 -8.00 -5.95
N LEU A 46 6.44 -7.68 -5.78
CA LEU A 46 5.99 -6.29 -5.84
C LEU A 46 6.49 -5.56 -4.59
N ASP A 47 6.86 -4.29 -4.77
CA ASP A 47 7.40 -3.42 -3.71
C ASP A 47 8.56 -4.05 -2.93
N PHE A 48 9.55 -4.62 -3.65
CA PHE A 48 10.74 -5.20 -3.06
C PHE A 48 11.68 -4.11 -2.56
N LYS A 49 11.79 -3.98 -1.22
CA LYS A 49 12.53 -2.87 -0.59
C LYS A 49 13.10 -3.26 0.77
N VAL A 50 14.00 -2.40 1.28
CA VAL A 50 14.41 -2.42 2.69
C VAL A 50 13.32 -1.79 3.54
N ASN A 51 12.93 -2.49 4.62
CA ASN A 51 11.97 -2.01 5.60
C ASN A 51 12.48 -2.34 7.01
N GLN A 52 13.04 -1.35 7.71
CA GLN A 52 13.81 -1.52 8.95
C GLN A 52 14.97 -2.52 8.77
N ASP A 53 15.00 -3.57 9.57
CA ASP A 53 16.03 -4.63 9.53
C ASP A 53 15.73 -5.77 8.56
N TYR A 54 14.65 -5.65 7.78
CA TYR A 54 14.17 -6.65 6.83
C TYR A 54 14.23 -6.14 5.39
N LEU A 55 14.23 -7.08 4.45
CA LEU A 55 13.71 -6.88 3.11
C LEU A 55 12.24 -7.31 3.10
N SER A 56 11.39 -6.53 2.47
CA SER A 56 9.98 -6.87 2.31
C SER A 56 9.61 -6.95 0.83
N TYR A 57 8.65 -7.81 0.52
CA TYR A 57 8.00 -7.84 -0.79
C TYR A 57 6.57 -8.35 -0.65
N PHE A 58 5.70 -7.94 -1.57
CA PHE A 58 4.33 -8.45 -1.62
C PHE A 58 4.25 -9.70 -2.50
N HIS A 59 3.72 -10.80 -1.93
CA HIS A 59 3.46 -12.04 -2.65
C HIS A 59 2.08 -12.00 -3.30
N ARG A 60 2.05 -11.69 -4.58
CA ARG A 60 0.82 -11.37 -5.31
C ARG A 60 -0.21 -12.51 -5.34
N THR A 61 0.23 -13.77 -5.37
CA THR A 61 -0.68 -14.93 -5.45
C THR A 61 -1.40 -15.15 -4.12
N ASP A 62 -0.68 -15.05 -3.01
CA ASP A 62 -1.22 -15.29 -1.67
C ASP A 62 -1.76 -14.01 -1.04
N MET A 63 -1.54 -12.84 -1.68
CA MET A 63 -1.96 -11.53 -1.21
C MET A 63 -1.40 -11.21 0.18
N THR A 64 -0.12 -11.50 0.39
CA THR A 64 0.58 -11.34 1.69
C THR A 64 1.90 -10.61 1.53
N TRP A 65 2.39 -10.02 2.61
CA TRP A 65 3.73 -9.46 2.67
C TRP A 65 4.70 -10.49 3.27
N ILE A 66 5.85 -10.65 2.64
CA ILE A 66 6.91 -11.54 3.09
C ILE A 66 8.07 -10.71 3.61
N LEU A 67 8.59 -11.10 4.78
CA LEU A 67 9.78 -10.51 5.38
C LEU A 67 10.98 -11.45 5.21
N ILE A 68 12.10 -10.89 4.76
CA ILE A 68 13.37 -11.58 4.57
C ILE A 68 14.40 -10.96 5.50
N ASN A 69 15.15 -11.78 6.23
CA ASN A 69 16.22 -11.31 7.11
C ASN A 69 17.53 -11.03 6.35
N GLN A 70 18.54 -10.53 7.07
CA GLN A 70 19.88 -10.23 6.53
C GLN A 70 20.61 -11.46 5.96
N SER A 71 20.21 -12.68 6.35
CA SER A 71 20.73 -13.93 5.80
C SER A 71 19.97 -14.43 4.57
N MET A 72 19.07 -13.59 4.02
CA MET A 72 18.25 -13.89 2.86
C MET A 72 17.27 -15.06 3.05
N HIS A 73 16.82 -15.27 4.29
CA HIS A 73 15.78 -16.25 4.60
C HIS A 73 14.47 -15.54 4.90
N GLU A 74 13.38 -16.08 4.38
CA GLU A 74 12.03 -15.68 4.77
C GLU A 74 11.81 -16.01 6.24
N VAL A 75 11.37 -15.03 7.02
CA VAL A 75 11.23 -15.15 8.48
C VAL A 75 9.83 -14.87 8.96
N ASP A 76 9.01 -14.18 8.19
CA ASP A 76 7.64 -13.89 8.55
C ASP A 76 6.76 -13.66 7.31
N THR A 77 5.44 -13.86 7.50
CA THR A 77 4.39 -13.61 6.52
C THR A 77 3.30 -12.77 7.16
N LEU A 78 3.18 -11.51 6.73
CA LEU A 78 2.20 -10.58 7.29
C LEU A 78 0.93 -10.62 6.46
N ILE A 79 -0.21 -10.78 7.14
CA ILE A 79 -1.51 -11.03 6.53
C ILE A 79 -2.49 -9.96 7.01
N PHE A 80 -3.23 -9.38 6.08
CA PHE A 80 -4.33 -8.49 6.38
C PHE A 80 -5.52 -9.31 6.92
N GLU A 81 -6.16 -8.87 8.00
CA GLU A 81 -7.32 -9.57 8.57
C GLU A 81 -8.63 -9.11 7.91
N GLY A 82 -9.59 -10.02 7.80
CA GLY A 82 -10.93 -9.74 7.30
C GLY A 82 -11.15 -10.01 5.81
N PRO A 83 -12.32 -9.64 5.27
CA PRO A 83 -12.73 -9.96 3.90
C PRO A 83 -12.23 -8.93 2.88
N TYR A 84 -11.09 -8.32 3.12
CA TYR A 84 -10.54 -7.23 2.33
C TYR A 84 -9.57 -7.73 1.25
N ASN A 85 -9.36 -6.92 0.22
CA ASN A 85 -8.34 -7.18 -0.79
C ASN A 85 -7.04 -6.49 -0.38
N ALA A 86 -6.07 -7.27 0.12
CA ALA A 86 -4.76 -6.75 0.50
C ALA A 86 -4.08 -6.02 -0.67
N ASP A 87 -3.46 -4.90 -0.37
CA ASP A 87 -2.82 -4.05 -1.37
C ASP A 87 -1.29 -4.19 -1.33
N TYR A 88 -0.66 -4.04 -2.49
CA TYR A 88 0.77 -4.25 -2.71
C TYR A 88 1.59 -2.96 -2.80
N HIS A 89 0.95 -1.79 -2.71
CA HIS A 89 1.67 -0.55 -2.97
C HIS A 89 2.63 -0.17 -1.87
N ASP A 90 2.29 -0.44 -0.60
CA ASP A 90 3.16 -0.09 0.51
C ASP A 90 2.88 -0.89 1.78
N ILE A 91 3.91 -0.99 2.62
CA ILE A 91 3.88 -1.50 3.99
C ILE A 91 4.82 -0.64 4.84
N GLN A 92 4.45 -0.37 6.08
CA GLN A 92 5.31 0.27 7.07
C GLN A 92 5.61 -0.68 8.23
N ILE A 93 6.90 -0.92 8.48
CA ILE A 93 7.35 -1.59 9.71
C ILE A 93 7.94 -0.51 10.61
N LEU A 94 7.52 -0.50 11.87
CA LEU A 94 7.93 0.48 12.85
C LEU A 94 9.12 -0.04 13.67
N SER A 95 9.86 0.87 14.30
CA SER A 95 11.04 0.52 15.11
C SER A 95 10.74 -0.34 16.35
N ASN A 96 9.47 -0.35 16.80
CA ASN A 96 9.00 -1.20 17.90
C ASN A 96 8.55 -2.60 17.44
N GLY A 97 8.66 -2.91 16.14
CA GLY A 97 8.22 -4.17 15.55
C GLY A 97 6.75 -4.19 15.11
N ASN A 98 5.96 -3.16 15.41
CA ASN A 98 4.63 -3.02 14.85
C ASN A 98 4.70 -2.82 13.33
N TYR A 99 3.61 -3.12 12.63
CA TYR A 99 3.54 -2.87 11.20
C TYR A 99 2.14 -2.43 10.77
N ILE A 100 2.08 -1.65 9.68
CA ILE A 100 0.83 -1.15 9.11
C ILE A 100 0.70 -1.70 7.69
N LEU A 101 -0.45 -2.30 7.42
CA LEU A 101 -0.85 -2.80 6.11
C LEU A 101 -2.01 -1.99 5.57
N GLN A 102 -2.15 -1.97 4.24
CA GLN A 102 -3.31 -1.42 3.55
C GLN A 102 -4.03 -2.46 2.72
N ALA A 103 -5.34 -2.29 2.60
CA ALA A 103 -6.22 -3.11 1.78
C ALA A 103 -7.42 -2.30 1.30
N TYR A 104 -8.25 -2.91 0.46
CA TYR A 104 -9.47 -2.29 -0.03
C TYR A 104 -10.70 -3.13 0.32
N ASP A 105 -11.72 -2.44 0.80
CA ASP A 105 -13.09 -2.92 0.86
C ASP A 105 -13.87 -2.53 -0.40
N SER A 106 -15.00 -3.20 -0.61
CA SER A 106 -15.94 -2.89 -1.68
C SER A 106 -17.37 -3.14 -1.22
N ARG A 107 -18.26 -2.17 -1.43
CA ARG A 107 -19.64 -2.20 -0.91
C ARG A 107 -20.66 -1.87 -2.00
N PHE A 108 -21.85 -2.48 -1.90
CA PHE A 108 -23.02 -2.01 -2.64
C PHE A 108 -23.72 -0.93 -1.84
N ILE A 109 -23.86 0.25 -2.43
CA ILE A 109 -24.45 1.44 -1.79
C ILE A 109 -25.58 1.98 -2.67
N ASP A 110 -26.67 2.40 -2.03
CA ASP A 110 -27.73 3.17 -2.69
C ASP A 110 -27.30 4.65 -2.81
N MET A 111 -26.63 4.95 -3.93
CA MET A 111 -26.17 6.32 -4.21
C MET A 111 -27.31 7.29 -4.52
N SER A 112 -28.52 6.82 -4.83
CA SER A 112 -29.67 7.68 -5.04
C SER A 112 -30.13 8.41 -3.77
N LEU A 113 -29.71 7.91 -2.60
CA LEU A 113 -29.94 8.56 -1.31
C LEU A 113 -28.90 9.64 -0.99
N LEU A 114 -27.77 9.62 -1.67
CA LEU A 114 -26.65 10.52 -1.41
C LEU A 114 -26.54 11.63 -2.45
N VAL A 115 -26.74 11.33 -3.73
CA VAL A 115 -26.61 12.31 -4.82
C VAL A 115 -27.77 12.23 -5.83
N SER A 116 -28.08 13.36 -6.47
CA SER A 116 -29.07 13.42 -7.55
C SER A 116 -28.62 12.57 -8.74
N ASN A 117 -29.50 11.72 -9.27
CA ASN A 117 -29.23 10.74 -10.33
C ASN A 117 -28.25 9.60 -9.93
N GLY A 118 -27.94 9.44 -8.65
CA GLY A 118 -27.21 8.29 -8.15
C GLY A 118 -27.92 6.97 -8.43
N GLN A 119 -27.17 5.89 -8.60
CA GLN A 119 -27.76 4.56 -8.83
C GLN A 119 -28.31 3.97 -7.53
N PRO A 120 -29.48 3.31 -7.54
CA PRO A 120 -30.04 2.63 -6.36
C PRO A 120 -29.13 1.50 -5.83
N VAL A 121 -28.28 0.96 -6.70
CA VAL A 121 -27.28 -0.05 -6.35
C VAL A 121 -26.01 0.29 -7.11
N ALA A 122 -25.10 1.00 -6.48
CA ALA A 122 -23.76 1.25 -7.01
C ALA A 122 -22.72 0.36 -6.32
N TRP A 123 -21.77 -0.14 -7.07
CA TRP A 123 -20.62 -0.88 -6.57
C TRP A 123 -19.48 0.10 -6.27
N ILE A 124 -19.28 0.41 -4.99
CA ILE A 124 -18.16 1.27 -4.55
C ILE A 124 -16.95 0.37 -4.29
N THR A 125 -15.84 0.65 -4.97
CA THR A 125 -14.57 -0.08 -4.83
C THR A 125 -13.48 0.87 -4.36
N GLY A 126 -12.36 0.30 -3.92
CA GLY A 126 -11.21 1.09 -3.50
C GLY A 126 -11.44 1.86 -2.19
N ILE A 127 -12.34 1.38 -1.32
CA ILE A 127 -12.51 1.91 0.02
C ILE A 127 -11.28 1.50 0.83
N LEU A 128 -10.43 2.47 1.17
CA LEU A 128 -9.18 2.19 1.89
C LEU A 128 -9.46 1.68 3.30
N VAL A 129 -8.78 0.59 3.65
CA VAL A 129 -8.70 0.08 5.02
C VAL A 129 -7.24 -0.04 5.42
N LEU A 130 -6.91 0.46 6.61
CA LEU A 130 -5.59 0.33 7.23
C LEU A 130 -5.70 -0.54 8.46
N GLN A 131 -4.74 -1.43 8.66
CA GLN A 131 -4.61 -2.20 9.88
C GLN A 131 -3.20 -2.10 10.44
N GLU A 132 -3.10 -1.80 11.73
CA GLU A 132 -1.85 -1.90 12.46
C GLU A 132 -1.87 -3.13 13.35
N PHE A 133 -0.78 -3.87 13.30
CA PHE A 133 -0.52 -5.04 14.13
C PHE A 133 0.67 -4.77 15.05
N ASN A 134 0.64 -5.37 16.23
CA ASN A 134 1.82 -5.39 17.09
C ASN A 134 2.84 -6.47 16.64
N SER A 135 3.98 -6.54 17.31
CA SER A 135 5.04 -7.52 17.02
C SER A 135 4.64 -8.99 17.27
N ASP A 136 3.51 -9.24 17.92
CA ASP A 136 2.96 -10.57 18.15
C ASP A 136 1.86 -10.92 17.12
N ASN A 137 1.71 -10.11 16.06
CA ASN A 137 0.72 -10.22 15.00
C ASN A 137 -0.73 -10.06 15.50
N GLU A 138 -0.94 -9.31 16.59
CA GLU A 138 -2.29 -8.97 17.05
C GLU A 138 -2.73 -7.65 16.45
N LEU A 139 -3.94 -7.59 15.89
CA LEU A 139 -4.56 -6.37 15.39
C LEU A 139 -4.80 -5.39 16.54
N ILE A 140 -4.19 -4.20 16.48
CA ILE A 140 -4.30 -3.17 17.53
C ILE A 140 -4.97 -1.89 17.07
N PHE A 141 -5.10 -1.69 15.75
CA PHE A 141 -5.78 -0.53 15.18
C PHE A 141 -6.33 -0.89 13.79
N GLU A 142 -7.56 -0.47 13.51
CA GLU A 142 -8.17 -0.53 12.18
C GLU A 142 -8.80 0.83 11.85
N TRP A 143 -8.62 1.27 10.62
CA TRP A 143 -9.23 2.48 10.09
C TRP A 143 -9.85 2.19 8.72
N ASP A 144 -11.11 2.56 8.56
CA ASP A 144 -11.89 2.38 7.33
C ASP A 144 -12.30 3.76 6.79
N ALA A 145 -11.96 4.05 5.54
CA ALA A 145 -12.28 5.32 4.92
C ALA A 145 -13.77 5.63 4.90
N TRP A 146 -14.62 4.61 4.78
CA TRP A 146 -16.09 4.79 4.76
C TRP A 146 -16.63 5.36 6.07
N GLU A 147 -16.00 5.05 7.19
CA GLU A 147 -16.43 5.52 8.51
C GLU A 147 -15.91 6.93 8.86
N HIS A 148 -14.93 7.42 8.11
CA HIS A 148 -14.20 8.65 8.46
C HIS A 148 -14.27 9.74 7.41
N LEU A 149 -14.69 9.42 6.17
CA LEU A 149 -14.72 10.33 5.03
C LEU A 149 -16.09 10.26 4.35
N ASP A 150 -16.54 11.37 3.80
CA ASP A 150 -17.76 11.41 3.01
C ASP A 150 -17.42 11.35 1.51
N ILE A 151 -17.87 10.30 0.81
CA ILE A 151 -17.63 10.13 -0.62
C ILE A 151 -18.21 11.29 -1.43
N THR A 152 -19.19 12.00 -0.91
CA THR A 152 -19.82 13.16 -1.60
C THR A 152 -18.95 14.41 -1.58
N ASP A 153 -17.87 14.44 -0.80
CA ASP A 153 -16.92 15.56 -0.79
C ASP A 153 -15.91 15.52 -1.96
N TYR A 154 -16.00 14.49 -2.83
CA TYR A 154 -15.02 14.25 -3.91
C TYR A 154 -15.58 14.68 -5.28
N ASP A 155 -15.35 15.93 -5.66
CA ASP A 155 -15.83 16.50 -6.94
C ASP A 155 -15.24 15.85 -8.19
N ASN A 156 -14.14 15.14 -8.07
CA ASN A 156 -13.47 14.43 -9.16
C ASN A 156 -14.08 13.06 -9.48
N LEU A 157 -15.05 12.59 -8.68
CA LEU A 157 -15.75 11.33 -8.89
C LEU A 157 -17.11 11.55 -9.56
N ASP A 158 -17.42 10.71 -10.55
CA ASP A 158 -18.80 10.63 -11.06
C ASP A 158 -19.62 9.67 -10.19
N LEU A 159 -20.30 10.24 -9.20
CA LEU A 159 -21.11 9.51 -8.23
C LEU A 159 -22.44 8.98 -8.81
N THR A 160 -22.73 9.22 -10.09
CA THR A 160 -23.91 8.70 -10.78
C THR A 160 -23.67 7.35 -11.47
N MET A 161 -22.41 6.88 -11.48
CA MET A 161 -22.01 5.62 -12.10
C MET A 161 -22.48 4.41 -11.28
N SER A 162 -22.68 3.28 -11.96
CA SER A 162 -22.99 1.99 -11.32
C SER A 162 -21.77 1.33 -10.66
N THR A 163 -20.57 1.77 -11.00
CA THR A 163 -19.31 1.37 -10.35
C THR A 163 -18.45 2.60 -10.13
N ILE A 164 -18.06 2.83 -8.89
CA ILE A 164 -17.29 4.00 -8.48
C ILE A 164 -16.02 3.49 -7.79
N ASN A 165 -14.85 3.84 -8.33
CA ASN A 165 -13.58 3.61 -7.67
C ASN A 165 -13.22 4.86 -6.88
N TRP A 166 -13.25 4.77 -5.55
CA TRP A 166 -13.12 5.95 -4.70
C TRP A 166 -11.68 6.37 -4.45
N MET A 167 -10.89 5.46 -3.87
CA MET A 167 -9.52 5.75 -3.45
C MET A 167 -8.53 4.83 -4.17
N HIS A 168 -7.27 5.12 -4.06
CA HIS A 168 -6.18 4.26 -4.51
C HIS A 168 -4.93 4.70 -3.76
N ALA A 169 -4.77 4.17 -2.55
CA ALA A 169 -3.61 4.49 -1.72
C ALA A 169 -2.33 3.96 -2.35
N ASN A 170 -1.30 4.79 -2.41
CA ASN A 170 -0.03 4.46 -3.02
C ASN A 170 1.11 4.36 -2.01
N SER A 171 1.03 5.09 -0.91
CA SER A 171 2.08 5.07 0.11
C SER A 171 1.53 5.37 1.49
N ILE A 172 2.18 4.78 2.48
CA ILE A 172 1.96 4.99 3.91
C ILE A 172 3.26 5.56 4.49
N GLU A 173 3.17 6.59 5.32
CA GLU A 173 4.30 7.10 6.07
C GLU A 173 3.88 7.37 7.53
N ILE A 174 4.76 7.02 8.47
CA ILE A 174 4.61 7.45 9.86
C ILE A 174 5.40 8.73 10.04
N THR A 175 4.67 9.81 10.31
CA THR A 175 5.23 11.14 10.50
C THR A 175 5.99 11.27 11.82
N ASN A 176 6.80 12.32 11.97
CA ASN A 176 7.59 12.54 13.20
C ASN A 176 6.73 12.66 14.46
N ASP A 177 5.49 13.09 14.34
CA ASP A 177 4.50 13.16 15.43
C ASP A 177 3.69 11.86 15.58
N GLN A 178 4.19 10.75 15.01
CA GLN A 178 3.66 9.40 15.12
C GLN A 178 2.25 9.19 14.53
N ASN A 179 1.80 10.07 13.66
CA ASN A 179 0.55 9.95 12.93
C ASN A 179 0.76 9.27 11.56
N ILE A 180 -0.31 8.77 10.97
CA ILE A 180 -0.27 8.12 9.66
C ILE A 180 -0.51 9.16 8.57
N LEU A 181 0.32 9.13 7.53
CA LEU A 181 0.15 9.91 6.32
C LEU A 181 -0.06 8.96 5.13
N ILE A 182 -1.13 9.19 4.36
CA ILE A 182 -1.51 8.37 3.21
C ILE A 182 -1.60 9.25 1.97
N SER A 183 -1.01 8.78 0.86
CA SER A 183 -1.26 9.39 -0.46
C SER A 183 -2.26 8.57 -1.26
N ASN A 184 -3.27 9.24 -1.83
CA ASN A 184 -4.31 8.61 -2.64
C ASN A 184 -4.29 9.15 -4.07
N ARG A 185 -4.23 8.25 -5.05
CA ARG A 185 -4.16 8.61 -6.46
C ARG A 185 -5.48 9.05 -7.05
N VAL A 186 -6.55 8.27 -6.82
CA VAL A 186 -7.86 8.54 -7.45
C VAL A 186 -8.50 9.77 -6.84
N SER A 187 -8.51 9.89 -5.52
CA SER A 187 -9.01 11.09 -4.83
C SER A 187 -8.07 12.30 -4.95
N SER A 188 -6.83 12.11 -5.49
CA SER A 188 -5.85 13.18 -5.67
C SER A 188 -5.55 13.96 -4.39
N GLU A 189 -5.32 13.24 -3.30
CA GLU A 189 -5.16 13.83 -1.98
C GLU A 189 -4.07 13.15 -1.14
N VAL A 190 -3.67 13.85 -0.09
CA VAL A 190 -2.90 13.31 1.02
C VAL A 190 -3.73 13.46 2.29
N ILE A 191 -3.85 12.38 3.06
CA ILE A 191 -4.63 12.32 4.30
C ILE A 191 -3.68 12.14 5.46
N LYS A 192 -3.85 12.93 6.52
CA LYS A 192 -3.19 12.70 7.80
C LYS A 192 -4.21 12.21 8.83
N ILE A 193 -3.92 11.05 9.42
CA ILE A 193 -4.79 10.35 10.35
C ILE A 193 -4.10 10.28 11.71
N ASN A 194 -4.80 10.61 12.78
CA ASN A 194 -4.35 10.35 14.14
C ASN A 194 -4.30 8.84 14.36
N ARG A 195 -3.11 8.29 14.63
CA ARG A 195 -2.89 6.85 14.73
C ARG A 195 -3.55 6.22 15.95
N GLU A 196 -3.85 6.99 17.00
CA GLU A 196 -4.48 6.46 18.22
C GLU A 196 -6.01 6.51 18.14
N SER A 197 -6.56 7.63 17.61
CA SER A 197 -8.01 7.86 17.59
C SER A 197 -8.69 7.54 16.25
N GLY A 198 -7.93 7.44 15.16
CA GLY A 198 -8.48 7.33 13.80
C GLY A 198 -9.02 8.66 13.24
N GLU A 199 -8.95 9.75 14.00
CA GLU A 199 -9.43 11.07 13.54
C GLU A 199 -8.63 11.55 12.34
N VAL A 200 -9.30 12.04 11.30
CA VAL A 200 -8.67 12.72 10.16
C VAL A 200 -8.24 14.11 10.61
N LEU A 201 -6.94 14.32 10.77
CA LEU A 201 -6.38 15.59 11.24
C LEU A 201 -6.42 16.66 10.17
N TRP A 202 -6.16 16.30 8.92
CA TRP A 202 -6.30 17.14 7.75
C TRP A 202 -6.28 16.36 6.45
N LEU A 203 -6.84 16.97 5.42
CA LEU A 203 -6.80 16.55 4.03
C LEU A 203 -6.08 17.63 3.23
N SER A 204 -5.18 17.25 2.33
CA SER A 204 -4.56 18.15 1.37
C SER A 204 -4.91 17.70 -0.04
N LEU A 205 -5.80 18.43 -0.69
CA LEU A 205 -6.13 18.19 -2.09
C LEU A 205 -4.94 18.66 -2.95
N ILE A 206 -4.40 17.75 -3.75
CA ILE A 206 -3.38 18.06 -4.73
C ILE A 206 -4.09 18.50 -6.01
N HIS A 207 -4.46 19.75 -6.06
CA HIS A 207 -4.92 20.35 -7.31
C HIS A 207 -3.70 20.65 -8.18
N ILE A 208 -3.54 19.89 -9.24
CA ILE A 208 -2.61 20.21 -10.32
C ILE A 208 -3.36 21.01 -11.38
#